data_7365aafe71b932d69c1693db7d812c0c
#
_entry.id   7365aafe71b932d69c1693db7d812c0c
#
_cell.length_a   1.000
_cell.length_b   1.000
_cell.length_c   1.000
_cell.angle_alpha   90.00
_cell.angle_beta   90.00
_cell.angle_gamma   90.00
#
_symmetry.space_group_name_H-M   'P 1'
#
loop_
_entity.id
_entity.type
_entity.pdbx_description
1 polymer ?
#
loop_
_entity_poly.entity_id
_entity_poly.type
_entity_poly.pdbx_seq_one_letter_code
_entity_poly.pdbx_strand_id
1 'polypeptide(L)'
;IGDVPGREDDLQGKPFLGPSGQLLDKMLGAIGLSRPSAGKPSHVYLAPFLPWRPPQSRRPSPSEIAMMAPFMRRHIALAAPKTLVLMGGIACDALLGKSNLTDLRGQWFEFEGIPLLPMLSSDYLLRVPSAKKLAWKDLLALKKRLERE
;
A
#
# COMPACT_ATOMS: atom_id res chain seq x y z
N ILE A 1 0.34 2.11 1.88
CA ILE A 1 -0.82 1.56 2.61
C ILE A 1 -1.37 0.40 1.78
N GLY A 2 -1.44 -0.81 2.35
CA GLY A 2 -2.10 -1.98 1.76
C GLY A 2 -3.52 -2.17 2.29
N ASP A 3 -4.22 -3.20 1.80
CA ASP A 3 -5.61 -3.43 2.18
C ASP A 3 -5.75 -4.09 3.57
N VAL A 4 -5.46 -5.39 3.67
CA VAL A 4 -5.60 -6.18 4.91
C VAL A 4 -4.37 -7.07 5.11
N PRO A 5 -4.08 -7.50 6.34
CA PRO A 5 -3.01 -8.45 6.61
C PRO A 5 -3.26 -9.81 5.94
N GLY A 6 -2.20 -10.42 5.44
CA GLY A 6 -2.20 -11.80 5.00
C GLY A 6 -2.18 -12.78 6.19
N ARG A 7 -2.20 -14.09 5.91
CA ARG A 7 -2.15 -15.11 6.95
C ARG A 7 -0.86 -15.05 7.77
N GLU A 8 0.28 -14.92 7.09
CA GLU A 8 1.58 -14.81 7.77
C GLU A 8 1.68 -13.56 8.63
N ASP A 9 1.14 -12.44 8.15
CA ASP A 9 1.10 -11.18 8.88
C ASP A 9 0.32 -11.32 10.18
N ASP A 10 -0.84 -11.97 10.09
CA ASP A 10 -1.74 -12.21 11.23
C ASP A 10 -1.11 -13.14 12.28
N LEU A 11 -0.44 -14.21 11.83
CA LEU A 11 0.26 -15.16 12.70
C LEU A 11 1.45 -14.53 13.43
N GLN A 12 2.19 -13.66 12.77
CA GLN A 12 3.42 -13.06 13.31
C GLN A 12 3.22 -11.65 13.89
N GLY A 13 2.03 -11.07 13.74
CA GLY A 13 1.74 -9.72 14.21
C GLY A 13 2.56 -8.62 13.53
N LYS A 14 2.98 -8.85 12.28
CA LYS A 14 3.79 -7.90 11.49
C LYS A 14 3.23 -7.77 10.08
N PRO A 15 3.13 -6.54 9.51
CA PRO A 15 2.56 -6.35 8.19
C PRO A 15 3.52 -6.74 7.06
N PHE A 16 2.95 -7.14 5.94
CA PHE A 16 3.65 -7.40 4.67
C PHE A 16 4.77 -8.44 4.80
N LEU A 17 4.44 -9.59 5.34
CA LEU A 17 5.27 -10.79 5.38
C LEU A 17 4.89 -11.77 4.26
N GLY A 18 5.50 -12.95 4.26
CA GLY A 18 5.22 -13.99 3.27
C GLY A 18 5.64 -13.64 1.85
N PRO A 19 5.18 -14.42 0.84
CA PRO A 19 5.55 -14.22 -0.57
C PRO A 19 5.16 -12.84 -1.11
N SER A 20 4.02 -12.31 -0.73
CA SER A 20 3.52 -10.99 -1.11
C SER A 20 4.43 -9.88 -0.55
N GLY A 21 4.83 -9.97 0.71
CA GLY A 21 5.76 -9.05 1.34
C GLY A 21 7.16 -9.11 0.72
N GLN A 22 7.64 -10.31 0.38
CA GLN A 22 8.93 -10.49 -0.31
C GLN A 22 8.92 -9.86 -1.71
N LEU A 23 7.82 -9.99 -2.44
CA LEU A 23 7.66 -9.30 -3.73
C LEU A 23 7.65 -7.79 -3.55
N LEU A 24 6.93 -7.28 -2.57
CA LEU A 24 6.92 -5.85 -2.25
C LEU A 24 8.33 -5.32 -1.95
N ASP A 25 9.11 -6.05 -1.17
CA ASP A 25 10.50 -5.68 -0.88
C ASP A 25 11.38 -5.59 -2.13
N LYS A 26 11.20 -6.54 -3.06
CA LYS A 26 11.88 -6.51 -4.36
C LYS A 26 11.43 -5.33 -5.22
N MET A 27 10.13 -5.02 -5.21
CA MET A 27 9.58 -3.88 -5.95
C MET A 27 10.16 -2.55 -5.42
N LEU A 28 10.15 -2.37 -4.12
CA LEU A 28 10.72 -1.18 -3.47
C LEU A 28 12.23 -1.10 -3.70
N GLY A 29 12.96 -2.20 -3.53
CA GLY A 29 14.39 -2.28 -3.77
C GLY A 29 14.80 -1.90 -5.19
N ALA A 30 13.97 -2.23 -6.19
CA ALA A 30 14.20 -1.90 -7.59
C ALA A 30 14.20 -0.38 -7.87
N ILE A 31 13.58 0.41 -6.99
CA ILE A 31 13.58 1.89 -7.07
C ILE A 31 14.41 2.54 -5.95
N GLY A 32 15.24 1.75 -5.26
CA GLY A 32 16.15 2.26 -4.23
C GLY A 32 15.51 2.50 -2.85
N LEU A 33 14.31 1.97 -2.61
CA LEU A 33 13.62 2.06 -1.34
C LEU A 33 13.77 0.77 -0.53
N SER A 34 13.73 0.89 0.79
CA SER A 34 13.78 -0.27 1.69
C SER A 34 12.93 -0.08 2.93
N ARG A 35 12.46 -1.18 3.49
CA ARG A 35 11.84 -1.19 4.82
C ARG A 35 12.84 -0.77 5.90
N PRO A 36 12.35 -0.34 7.09
CA PRO A 36 13.20 -0.17 8.24
C PRO A 36 13.96 -1.47 8.53
N SER A 37 15.27 -1.37 8.67
CA SER A 37 16.12 -2.46 9.17
C SER A 37 17.13 -1.90 10.17
N ALA A 38 17.58 -2.73 11.09
CA ALA A 38 18.55 -2.30 12.11
C ALA A 38 19.77 -1.62 11.47
N GLY A 39 20.05 -0.39 11.86
CA GLY A 39 21.21 0.37 11.40
C GLY A 39 21.11 1.01 10.00
N LYS A 40 19.94 0.95 9.34
CA LYS A 40 19.73 1.62 8.06
C LYS A 40 18.56 2.59 8.13
N PRO A 41 18.68 3.81 7.59
CA PRO A 41 17.55 4.72 7.50
C PRO A 41 16.45 4.09 6.63
N SER A 42 15.21 4.15 7.13
CA SER A 42 14.05 3.74 6.35
C SER A 42 13.51 4.90 5.57
N HIS A 43 13.23 4.66 4.30
CA HIS A 43 12.54 5.61 3.44
C HIS A 43 11.06 5.26 3.27
N VAL A 44 10.61 4.12 3.82
CA VAL A 44 9.28 3.58 3.61
C VAL A 44 8.64 3.21 4.95
N TYR A 45 7.44 3.72 5.17
CA TYR A 45 6.56 3.30 6.25
C TYR A 45 5.43 2.45 5.65
N LEU A 46 5.24 1.23 6.15
CA LEU A 46 4.25 0.29 5.65
C LEU A 46 3.14 0.09 6.68
N ALA A 47 1.89 0.26 6.26
CA ALA A 47 0.72 0.02 7.10
C ALA A 47 -0.39 -0.66 6.30
N PRO A 48 -1.07 -1.69 6.85
CA PRO A 48 -2.32 -2.18 6.30
C PRO A 48 -3.45 -1.19 6.64
N PHE A 49 -4.46 -1.08 5.78
CA PHE A 49 -5.63 -0.23 6.07
C PHE A 49 -6.41 -0.76 7.27
N LEU A 50 -6.68 -2.06 7.32
CA LEU A 50 -7.17 -2.74 8.52
C LEU A 50 -5.99 -3.41 9.25
N PRO A 51 -5.87 -3.24 10.57
CA PRO A 51 -4.79 -3.88 11.34
C PRO A 51 -5.09 -5.34 11.74
N TRP A 52 -6.18 -5.93 11.25
CA TRP A 52 -6.53 -7.35 11.47
C TRP A 52 -6.96 -8.01 10.17
N ARG A 53 -6.87 -9.33 10.14
CA ARG A 53 -7.37 -10.16 9.06
C ARG A 53 -8.82 -10.55 9.33
N PRO A 54 -9.79 -10.21 8.45
CA PRO A 54 -11.17 -10.65 8.62
C PRO A 54 -11.29 -12.18 8.66
N PRO A 55 -12.20 -12.74 9.47
CA PRO A 55 -12.42 -14.19 9.53
C PRO A 55 -12.69 -14.79 8.15
N GLN A 56 -12.19 -16.02 7.92
CA GLN A 56 -12.34 -16.75 6.66
C GLN A 56 -11.81 -16.00 5.42
N SER A 57 -10.92 -15.02 5.61
CA SER A 57 -10.38 -14.19 4.54
C SER A 57 -11.45 -13.46 3.72
N ARG A 58 -12.61 -13.19 4.31
CA ARG A 58 -13.66 -12.40 3.68
C ARG A 58 -13.18 -10.96 3.43
N ARG A 59 -13.80 -10.30 2.47
CA ARG A 59 -13.60 -8.86 2.31
C ARG A 59 -14.14 -8.11 3.54
N PRO A 60 -13.46 -7.08 4.04
CA PRO A 60 -14.00 -6.21 5.08
C PRO A 60 -15.35 -5.63 4.67
N SER A 61 -16.25 -5.52 5.62
CA SER A 61 -17.54 -4.87 5.40
C SER A 61 -17.38 -3.36 5.24
N PRO A 62 -18.32 -2.66 4.60
CA PRO A 62 -18.31 -1.20 4.53
C PRO A 62 -18.24 -0.53 5.90
N SER A 63 -18.87 -1.11 6.92
CA SER A 63 -18.84 -0.61 8.30
C SER A 63 -17.46 -0.75 8.94
N GLU A 64 -16.75 -1.85 8.72
CA GLU A 64 -15.36 -2.03 9.19
C GLU A 64 -14.42 -1.03 8.51
N ILE A 65 -14.58 -0.81 7.22
CA ILE A 65 -13.80 0.19 6.47
C ILE A 65 -14.08 1.61 7.00
N ALA A 66 -15.35 1.96 7.16
CA ALA A 66 -15.74 3.28 7.68
C ALA A 66 -15.25 3.52 9.12
N MET A 67 -15.30 2.49 9.96
CA MET A 67 -14.79 2.55 11.33
C MET A 67 -13.29 2.83 11.36
N MET A 68 -12.52 2.25 10.45
CA MET A 68 -11.06 2.41 10.41
C MET A 68 -10.57 3.67 9.71
N ALA A 69 -11.38 4.28 8.84
CA ALA A 69 -10.98 5.44 8.07
C ALA A 69 -10.43 6.61 8.92
N PRO A 70 -11.06 7.03 10.02
CA PRO A 70 -10.54 8.12 10.87
C PRO A 70 -9.20 7.76 11.54
N PHE A 71 -9.00 6.49 11.91
CA PHE A 71 -7.72 6.04 12.49
C PHE A 71 -6.61 6.08 11.44
N MET A 72 -6.89 5.63 10.21
CA MET A 72 -5.90 5.69 9.13
C MET A 72 -5.56 7.15 8.75
N ARG A 73 -6.55 8.06 8.72
CA ARG A 73 -6.30 9.50 8.52
C ARG A 73 -5.37 10.07 9.59
N ARG A 74 -5.64 9.74 10.85
CA ARG A 74 -4.80 10.18 11.96
C ARG A 74 -3.40 9.59 11.88
N HIS A 75 -3.28 8.33 11.49
CA HIS A 75 -2.02 7.63 11.27
C HIS A 75 -1.17 8.32 10.19
N ILE A 76 -1.78 8.65 9.05
CA ILE A 76 -1.13 9.40 7.97
C ILE A 76 -0.64 10.76 8.46
N ALA A 77 -1.49 11.50 9.18
CA ALA A 77 -1.14 12.80 9.73
C ALA A 77 0.07 12.74 10.69
N LEU A 78 0.14 11.68 11.54
CA LEU A 78 1.26 11.49 12.46
C LEU A 78 2.54 11.04 11.77
N ALA A 79 2.43 10.17 10.77
CA ALA A 79 3.58 9.72 9.98
C ALA A 79 4.14 10.80 9.06
N ALA A 80 3.31 11.80 8.72
CA ALA A 80 3.65 12.95 7.87
C ALA A 80 4.47 12.58 6.63
N PRO A 81 4.00 11.63 5.79
CA PRO A 81 4.76 11.20 4.63
C PRO A 81 4.77 12.28 3.55
N LYS A 82 5.84 12.36 2.77
CA LYS A 82 5.91 13.25 1.59
C LYS A 82 5.05 12.74 0.44
N THR A 83 4.90 11.44 0.32
CA THR A 83 4.12 10.78 -0.73
C THR A 83 3.39 9.57 -0.16
N LEU A 84 2.13 9.37 -0.56
CA LEU A 84 1.33 8.20 -0.25
C LEU A 84 1.26 7.25 -1.44
N VAL A 85 1.35 5.95 -1.15
CA VAL A 85 1.06 4.89 -2.12
C VAL A 85 -0.04 4.01 -1.57
N LEU A 86 -1.12 3.82 -2.34
CA LEU A 86 -2.22 2.92 -1.99
C LEU A 86 -2.12 1.65 -2.83
N MET A 87 -1.89 0.52 -2.17
CA MET A 87 -1.71 -0.78 -2.81
C MET A 87 -2.92 -1.68 -2.54
N GLY A 88 -3.96 -1.47 -3.32
CA GLY A 88 -5.19 -2.26 -3.24
C GLY A 88 -6.46 -1.43 -3.31
N GLY A 89 -7.58 -2.10 -3.57
CA GLY A 89 -8.87 -1.47 -3.81
C GLY A 89 -9.55 -0.94 -2.55
N ILE A 90 -9.32 -1.58 -1.39
CA ILE A 90 -9.93 -1.16 -0.12
C ILE A 90 -9.37 0.18 0.33
N ALA A 91 -8.05 0.32 0.28
CA ALA A 91 -7.38 1.57 0.63
C ALA A 91 -7.80 2.72 -0.31
N CYS A 92 -7.94 2.44 -1.61
CA CYS A 92 -8.42 3.43 -2.59
C CYS A 92 -9.88 3.83 -2.33
N ASP A 93 -10.76 2.88 -2.08
CA ASP A 93 -12.17 3.14 -1.79
C ASP A 93 -12.32 4.00 -0.53
N ALA A 94 -11.60 3.64 0.53
CA ALA A 94 -11.68 4.32 1.82
C ALA A 94 -11.11 5.74 1.81
N LEU A 95 -10.02 6.00 1.08
CA LEU A 95 -9.32 7.28 1.12
C LEU A 95 -9.61 8.19 -0.07
N LEU A 96 -9.94 7.61 -1.23
CA LEU A 96 -10.28 8.37 -2.45
C LEU A 96 -11.77 8.34 -2.80
N GLY A 97 -12.57 7.46 -2.18
CA GLY A 97 -13.96 7.22 -2.56
C GLY A 97 -14.10 6.59 -3.96
N LYS A 98 -13.09 5.88 -4.43
CA LYS A 98 -13.01 5.28 -5.76
C LYS A 98 -12.50 3.85 -5.67
N SER A 99 -13.24 2.89 -6.23
CA SER A 99 -12.97 1.45 -6.06
C SER A 99 -12.32 0.76 -7.26
N ASN A 100 -12.38 1.34 -8.45
CA ASN A 100 -11.80 0.71 -9.65
C ASN A 100 -10.28 0.97 -9.74
N LEU A 101 -9.51 0.17 -9.05
CA LEU A 101 -8.06 0.29 -8.99
C LEU A 101 -7.40 0.19 -10.39
N THR A 102 -7.97 -0.58 -11.31
CA THR A 102 -7.43 -0.72 -12.67
C THR A 102 -7.38 0.61 -13.41
N ASP A 103 -8.39 1.44 -13.21
CA ASP A 103 -8.47 2.76 -13.85
C ASP A 103 -7.69 3.82 -13.06
N LEU A 104 -7.56 3.64 -11.75
CA LEU A 104 -6.88 4.60 -10.86
C LEU A 104 -5.37 4.45 -10.85
N ARG A 105 -4.86 3.22 -11.03
CA ARG A 105 -3.44 2.93 -10.92
C ARG A 105 -2.58 3.79 -11.84
N GLY A 106 -1.46 4.24 -11.33
CA GLY A 106 -0.51 5.05 -12.09
C GLY A 106 -0.94 6.51 -12.32
N GLN A 107 -2.12 6.92 -11.85
CA GLN A 107 -2.55 8.31 -11.87
C GLN A 107 -2.25 8.97 -10.52
N TRP A 108 -1.79 10.21 -10.54
CA TRP A 108 -1.55 10.99 -9.34
C TRP A 108 -2.82 11.65 -8.85
N PHE A 109 -3.06 11.51 -7.57
CA PHE A 109 -4.11 12.18 -6.80
C PHE A 109 -3.49 12.98 -5.67
N GLU A 110 -4.33 13.61 -4.88
CA GLU A 110 -3.95 14.31 -3.66
C GLU A 110 -4.86 13.86 -2.51
N PHE A 111 -4.29 13.65 -1.36
CA PHE A 111 -5.00 13.35 -0.14
C PHE A 111 -4.49 14.28 0.99
N GLU A 112 -5.34 15.22 1.41
CA GLU A 112 -5.01 16.19 2.46
C GLU A 112 -3.68 16.95 2.20
N GLY A 113 -3.46 17.35 0.95
CA GLY A 113 -2.23 18.04 0.52
C GLY A 113 -1.04 17.12 0.21
N ILE A 114 -1.20 15.80 0.41
CA ILE A 114 -0.12 14.82 0.16
C ILE A 114 -0.33 14.17 -1.21
N PRO A 115 0.68 14.17 -2.09
CA PRO A 115 0.62 13.43 -3.36
C PRO A 115 0.37 11.94 -3.12
N LEU A 116 -0.56 11.36 -3.88
CA LEU A 116 -1.00 9.99 -3.71
C LEU A 116 -1.00 9.23 -5.04
N LEU A 117 -0.42 8.03 -5.03
CA LEU A 117 -0.35 7.14 -6.19
C LEU A 117 -1.02 5.79 -5.87
N PRO A 118 -2.17 5.45 -6.50
CA PRO A 118 -2.70 4.10 -6.47
C PRO A 118 -1.85 3.15 -7.30
N MET A 119 -1.60 1.94 -6.75
CA MET A 119 -0.84 0.87 -7.41
C MET A 119 -1.50 -0.49 -7.19
N LEU A 120 -1.20 -1.44 -8.07
CA LEU A 120 -1.57 -2.84 -7.87
C LEU A 120 -0.81 -3.41 -6.66
N SER A 121 -1.51 -4.18 -5.81
CA SER A 121 -0.90 -4.84 -4.66
C SER A 121 0.03 -5.96 -5.08
N SER A 122 1.06 -6.22 -4.29
CA SER A 122 1.97 -7.35 -4.52
C SER A 122 1.25 -8.70 -4.48
N ASP A 123 0.21 -8.83 -3.66
CA ASP A 123 -0.64 -10.02 -3.65
C ASP A 123 -1.36 -10.25 -4.99
N TYR A 124 -1.93 -9.20 -5.57
CA TYR A 124 -2.52 -9.27 -6.90
C TYR A 124 -1.50 -9.66 -7.96
N LEU A 125 -0.28 -9.12 -7.90
CA LEU A 125 0.79 -9.42 -8.85
C LEU A 125 1.32 -10.86 -8.76
N LEU A 126 1.19 -11.51 -7.61
CA LEU A 126 1.46 -12.94 -7.48
C LEU A 126 0.41 -13.79 -8.20
N ARG A 127 -0.86 -13.39 -8.12
CA ARG A 127 -1.97 -14.08 -8.79
C ARG A 127 -2.03 -13.79 -10.29
N VAL A 128 -1.64 -12.59 -10.72
CA VAL A 128 -1.66 -12.13 -12.12
C VAL A 128 -0.27 -11.60 -12.51
N PRO A 129 0.70 -12.49 -12.77
CA PRO A 129 2.09 -12.10 -13.07
C PRO A 129 2.25 -11.17 -14.27
N SER A 130 1.35 -11.25 -15.27
CA SER A 130 1.34 -10.37 -16.43
C SER A 130 1.16 -8.88 -16.08
N ALA A 131 0.51 -8.59 -14.96
CA ALA A 131 0.29 -7.24 -14.47
C ALA A 131 1.56 -6.57 -13.88
N LYS A 132 2.65 -7.31 -13.70
CA LYS A 132 3.93 -6.75 -13.21
C LYS A 132 4.47 -5.63 -14.09
N LYS A 133 4.20 -5.68 -15.40
CA LYS A 133 4.57 -4.60 -16.33
C LYS A 133 3.90 -3.27 -15.98
N LEU A 134 2.65 -3.33 -15.53
CA LEU A 134 1.89 -2.15 -15.12
C LEU A 134 2.43 -1.60 -13.80
N ALA A 135 2.67 -2.48 -12.83
CA ALA A 135 3.26 -2.09 -11.54
C ALA A 135 4.66 -1.47 -11.73
N TRP A 136 5.45 -1.98 -12.68
CA TRP A 136 6.75 -1.39 -12.99
C TRP A 136 6.65 0.05 -13.50
N LYS A 137 5.68 0.33 -14.38
CA LYS A 137 5.43 1.71 -14.82
C LYS A 137 5.08 2.65 -13.67
N ASP A 138 4.26 2.17 -12.73
CA ASP A 138 3.87 2.95 -11.55
C ASP A 138 5.06 3.19 -10.62
N LEU A 139 5.91 2.18 -10.41
CA LEU A 139 7.14 2.31 -9.63
C LEU A 139 8.10 3.34 -10.24
N LEU A 140 8.25 3.36 -11.57
CA LEU A 140 9.06 4.36 -12.24
C LEU A 140 8.48 5.77 -12.09
N ALA A 141 7.15 5.93 -12.13
CA ALA A 141 6.49 7.19 -11.88
C ALA A 141 6.72 7.66 -10.42
N LEU A 142 6.63 6.73 -9.47
CA LEU A 142 6.93 7.00 -8.06
C LEU A 142 8.39 7.43 -7.89
N LYS A 143 9.34 6.68 -8.44
CA LYS A 143 10.76 7.01 -8.38
C LYS A 143 11.04 8.41 -8.89
N LYS A 144 10.55 8.74 -10.10
CA LYS A 144 10.71 10.05 -10.72
C LYS A 144 10.16 11.20 -9.86
N ARG A 145 9.10 10.95 -9.10
CA ARG A 145 8.55 11.93 -8.18
C ARG A 145 9.46 12.14 -6.99
N LEU A 146 9.89 11.05 -6.35
CA LEU A 146 10.76 11.12 -5.16
C LEU A 146 12.13 11.75 -5.44
N GLU A 147 12.64 11.62 -6.65
CA GLU A 147 13.91 12.28 -7.06
C GLU A 147 13.77 13.80 -7.25
N ARG A 148 12.55 14.34 -7.24
CA ARG A 148 12.28 15.79 -7.39
C ARG A 148 11.97 16.49 -6.07
N GLU A 149 11.79 15.75 -5.00
CA GLU A 149 11.50 16.22 -3.64
C GLU A 149 12.78 16.37 -2.80
#